data_58c16bdf84ca4f35441b3185c3afb30c
#
_entry.id   58c16bdf84ca4f35441b3185c3afb30c
#
_cell.length_a   1.000
_cell.length_b   1.000
_cell.length_c   1.000
_cell.angle_alpha   90.00
_cell.angle_beta   90.00
_cell.angle_gamma   90.00
#
_symmetry.space_group_name_H-M   'P 1'
#
loop_
_entity.id
_entity.type
_entity.pdbx_description
1 polymer ?
#
loop_
_entity_poly.entity_id
_entity_poly.type
_entity_poly.pdbx_seq_one_letter_code
_entity_poly.pdbx_strand_id
1 'polypeptide(L)'
;SKRGELEITDINQKYIEKDELYVEDFGRGFAWLDTGTHESLMSAGQFVQVIEARQGLKIACLEELGYRNGWISKDKLMEIAVILDNTPYGKYLNLVAG
;
A
#
# COMPACT_ATOMS: atom_id res chain seq x y z
N SER A 1 -7.59 5.75 25.85
CA SER A 1 -7.87 4.30 25.80
C SER A 1 -7.36 3.60 27.05
N LYS A 2 -7.75 2.36 27.24
CA LYS A 2 -7.26 1.54 28.36
C LYS A 2 -5.75 1.29 28.29
N ARG A 3 -5.18 1.37 27.10
CA ARG A 3 -3.73 1.20 26.87
C ARG A 3 -2.94 2.51 27.06
N GLY A 4 -3.63 3.62 27.30
CA GLY A 4 -3.00 4.92 27.39
C GLY A 4 -2.62 5.53 26.05
N GLU A 5 -3.13 4.98 24.95
CA GLU A 5 -2.86 5.43 23.60
C GLU A 5 -4.07 6.17 23.01
N LEU A 6 -3.81 7.05 22.07
CA LEU A 6 -4.87 7.68 21.28
C LEU A 6 -5.44 6.63 20.31
N GLU A 7 -6.77 6.52 20.28
CA GLU A 7 -7.46 5.53 19.47
C GLU A 7 -8.28 6.20 18.39
N ILE A 8 -8.19 5.68 17.16
CA ILE A 8 -9.04 6.15 16.06
C ILE A 8 -10.52 5.91 16.36
N THR A 9 -10.82 4.89 17.16
CA THR A 9 -12.18 4.58 17.57
C THR A 9 -12.84 5.75 18.30
N ASP A 10 -12.08 6.50 19.11
CA ASP A 10 -12.59 7.67 19.82
C ASP A 10 -13.00 8.78 18.85
N ILE A 11 -12.23 8.96 17.79
CA ILE A 11 -12.56 9.93 16.73
C ILE A 11 -13.83 9.51 15.99
N ASN A 12 -13.92 8.23 15.63
CA ASN A 12 -15.10 7.69 14.97
C ASN A 12 -16.34 7.88 15.84
N GLN A 13 -16.22 7.67 17.14
CA GLN A 13 -17.33 7.87 18.08
C GLN A 13 -17.80 9.33 18.07
N LYS A 14 -16.89 10.28 18.01
CA LYS A 14 -17.24 11.70 17.94
C LYS A 14 -18.02 12.03 16.67
N TYR A 15 -17.63 11.44 15.53
CA TYR A 15 -18.34 11.64 14.27
C TYR A 15 -19.72 10.97 14.29
N ILE A 16 -19.86 9.81 14.95
CA ILE A 16 -21.17 9.17 15.15
C ILE A 16 -22.10 10.10 15.95
N GLU A 17 -21.59 10.69 17.03
CA GLU A 17 -22.37 11.59 17.88
C GLU A 17 -22.87 12.82 17.11
N LYS A 18 -22.12 13.25 16.08
CA LYS A 18 -22.47 14.38 15.22
C LYS A 18 -23.30 13.96 14.01
N ASP A 19 -23.56 12.68 13.85
CA ASP A 19 -24.24 12.11 12.66
C ASP A 19 -23.49 12.44 11.35
N GLU A 20 -22.16 12.44 11.42
CA GLU A 20 -21.28 12.78 10.31
C GLU A 20 -20.34 11.63 9.92
N LEU A 21 -20.56 10.41 10.43
CA LEU A 21 -19.75 9.25 10.08
C LEU A 21 -20.34 8.54 8.86
N TYR A 22 -19.50 8.30 7.87
CA TYR A 22 -19.85 7.54 6.67
C TYR A 22 -19.01 6.25 6.63
N VAL A 23 -19.59 5.18 6.12
CA VAL A 23 -18.92 3.88 6.02
C VAL A 23 -18.81 3.50 4.55
N GLU A 24 -17.59 3.14 4.14
CA GLU A 24 -17.35 2.54 2.83
C GLU A 24 -17.08 1.05 3.00
N ASP A 25 -17.84 0.23 2.30
CA ASP A 25 -17.63 -1.22 2.29
C ASP A 25 -16.81 -1.58 1.07
N PHE A 26 -15.57 -2.07 1.30
CA PHE A 26 -14.68 -2.45 0.20
C PHE A 26 -15.14 -3.72 -0.52
N GLY A 27 -15.96 -4.55 0.12
CA GLY A 27 -16.42 -5.81 -0.45
C GLY A 27 -15.34 -6.89 -0.40
N ARG A 28 -15.48 -7.85 -1.33
CA ARG A 28 -14.54 -8.97 -1.43
C ARG A 28 -13.28 -8.53 -2.17
N GLY A 29 -12.19 -9.24 -1.96
CA GLY A 29 -10.94 -8.96 -2.64
C GLY A 29 -10.05 -7.98 -1.91
N PHE A 30 -10.48 -7.48 -0.77
CA PHE A 30 -9.68 -6.62 0.10
C PHE A 30 -9.30 -7.41 1.35
N ALA A 31 -8.09 -7.19 1.84
CA ALA A 31 -7.61 -7.78 3.08
C ALA A 31 -7.18 -6.66 4.02
N TRP A 32 -7.61 -6.77 5.27
CA TRP A 32 -7.19 -5.86 6.33
C TRP A 32 -6.20 -6.60 7.20
N LEU A 33 -4.97 -6.08 7.31
CA LEU A 33 -3.90 -6.71 8.05
C LEU A 33 -3.37 -5.72 9.08
N ASP A 34 -3.26 -6.18 10.32
CA ASP A 34 -2.64 -5.40 11.39
C ASP A 34 -1.12 -5.54 11.30
N THR A 35 -0.39 -4.48 11.62
CA THR A 35 1.07 -4.47 11.61
C THR A 35 1.64 -3.96 12.94
N GLY A 36 0.80 -3.91 14.00
CA GLY A 36 1.16 -3.32 15.27
C GLY A 36 2.10 -4.16 16.14
N THR A 37 2.34 -5.42 15.79
CA THR A 37 3.28 -6.30 16.48
C THR A 37 4.29 -6.85 15.48
N HIS A 38 5.42 -7.39 15.99
CA HIS A 38 6.41 -8.04 15.11
C HIS A 38 5.79 -9.21 14.34
N GLU A 39 4.95 -9.99 15.02
CA GLU A 39 4.30 -11.16 14.41
C GLU A 39 3.32 -10.72 13.31
N SER A 40 2.48 -9.74 13.58
CA SER A 40 1.51 -9.27 12.59
C SER A 40 2.19 -8.57 11.42
N LEU A 41 3.29 -7.86 11.66
CA LEU A 41 4.10 -7.26 10.60
C LEU A 41 4.71 -8.33 9.71
N MET A 42 5.28 -9.39 10.28
CA MET A 42 5.80 -10.53 9.54
C MET A 42 4.73 -11.19 8.68
N SER A 43 3.55 -11.42 9.28
CA SER A 43 2.43 -12.04 8.56
C SER A 43 1.95 -11.18 7.38
N ALA A 44 1.89 -9.87 7.58
CA ALA A 44 1.52 -8.93 6.50
C ALA A 44 2.56 -8.96 5.38
N GLY A 45 3.85 -8.98 5.72
CA GLY A 45 4.93 -9.07 4.75
C GLY A 45 4.88 -10.36 3.95
N GLN A 46 4.60 -11.50 4.59
CA GLN A 46 4.45 -12.78 3.91
C GLN A 46 3.24 -12.78 2.98
N PHE A 47 2.13 -12.17 3.39
CA PHE A 47 0.94 -12.05 2.55
C PHE A 47 1.26 -11.25 1.28
N VAL A 48 1.91 -10.09 1.43
CA VAL A 48 2.32 -9.25 0.30
C VAL A 48 3.26 -10.02 -0.63
N GLN A 49 4.25 -10.72 -0.07
CA GLN A 49 5.22 -11.49 -0.85
C GLN A 49 4.54 -12.56 -1.70
N VAL A 50 3.58 -13.30 -1.14
CA VAL A 50 2.87 -14.34 -1.87
C VAL A 50 2.03 -13.74 -2.99
N ILE A 51 1.30 -12.66 -2.73
CA ILE A 51 0.47 -12.01 -3.74
C ILE A 51 1.32 -11.46 -4.87
N GLU A 52 2.42 -10.78 -4.56
CA GLU A 52 3.33 -10.23 -5.57
C GLU A 52 3.96 -11.33 -6.43
N ALA A 53 4.39 -12.43 -5.80
CA ALA A 53 5.00 -13.54 -6.52
C ALA A 53 4.02 -14.21 -7.48
N ARG A 54 2.75 -14.31 -7.09
CA ARG A 54 1.73 -14.96 -7.92
C ARG A 54 1.23 -14.09 -9.05
N GLN A 55 1.10 -12.79 -8.82
CA GLN A 55 0.55 -11.85 -9.80
C GLN A 55 1.62 -11.24 -10.71
N GLY A 56 2.88 -11.24 -10.29
CA GLY A 56 3.95 -10.53 -11.00
C GLY A 56 3.82 -9.01 -10.91
N LEU A 57 3.00 -8.52 -10.00
CA LEU A 57 2.76 -7.09 -9.78
C LEU A 57 3.19 -6.71 -8.38
N LYS A 58 3.73 -5.50 -8.23
CA LYS A 58 4.12 -4.96 -6.92
C LYS A 58 2.95 -4.27 -6.24
N ILE A 59 2.86 -4.45 -4.93
CA ILE A 59 1.88 -3.77 -4.09
C ILE A 59 2.51 -2.47 -3.58
N ALA A 60 1.77 -1.36 -3.66
CA ALA A 60 2.22 -0.05 -3.19
C ALA A 60 3.54 0.41 -3.81
N CYS A 61 3.77 0.09 -5.06
CA CYS A 61 4.91 0.60 -5.81
C CYS A 61 4.65 2.07 -6.15
N LEU A 62 5.28 2.98 -5.43
CA LEU A 62 4.99 4.41 -5.54
C LEU A 62 5.29 4.96 -6.93
N GLU A 63 6.35 4.51 -7.56
CA GLU A 63 6.74 4.94 -8.90
C GLU A 63 5.71 4.50 -9.93
N GLU A 64 5.21 3.27 -9.83
CA GLU A 64 4.15 2.78 -10.70
C GLU A 64 2.86 3.57 -10.50
N LEU A 65 2.47 3.81 -9.26
CA LEU A 65 1.28 4.59 -8.93
C LEU A 65 1.39 6.02 -9.48
N GLY A 66 2.55 6.64 -9.31
CA GLY A 66 2.81 7.98 -9.87
C GLY A 66 2.73 8.01 -11.38
N TYR A 67 3.28 7.02 -12.04
CA TYR A 67 3.24 6.91 -13.50
C TYR A 67 1.81 6.69 -14.01
N ARG A 68 1.07 5.76 -13.42
CA ARG A 68 -0.29 5.43 -13.86
C ARG A 68 -1.28 6.57 -13.60
N ASN A 69 -1.02 7.39 -12.58
CA ASN A 69 -1.85 8.57 -12.29
C ASN A 69 -1.39 9.83 -13.05
N GLY A 70 -0.36 9.72 -13.88
CA GLY A 70 0.12 10.83 -14.66
C GLY A 70 0.94 11.86 -13.88
N TRP A 71 1.37 11.52 -12.67
CA TRP A 71 2.14 12.43 -11.81
C TRP A 71 3.63 12.46 -12.17
N ILE A 72 4.14 11.39 -12.78
CA ILE A 72 5.48 11.35 -13.34
C ILE A 72 5.40 10.85 -14.78
N SER A 73 6.36 11.29 -15.61
CA SER A 73 6.43 10.88 -17.00
C SER A 73 7.08 9.50 -17.16
N LYS A 74 6.92 8.90 -18.33
CA LYS A 74 7.62 7.66 -18.68
C LYS A 74 9.14 7.87 -18.59
N ASP A 75 9.66 9.00 -19.08
CA ASP A 75 11.09 9.29 -19.04
C ASP A 75 11.61 9.36 -17.61
N LYS A 76 10.83 9.97 -16.70
CA LYS A 76 11.20 10.03 -15.28
C LYS A 76 11.18 8.64 -14.65
N LEU A 77 10.19 7.83 -14.98
CA LEU A 77 10.11 6.46 -14.49
C LEU A 77 11.32 5.64 -14.94
N MET A 78 11.70 5.76 -16.21
CA MET A 78 12.87 5.07 -16.76
C MET A 78 14.18 5.55 -16.13
N GLU A 79 14.29 6.84 -15.84
CA GLU A 79 15.44 7.41 -15.13
C GLU A 79 15.60 6.78 -13.75
N ILE A 80 14.49 6.63 -13.02
CA ILE A 80 14.50 5.97 -11.71
C ILE A 80 14.88 4.49 -11.85
N ALA A 81 14.35 3.83 -12.87
CA ALA A 81 14.64 2.42 -13.14
C ALA A 81 16.13 2.18 -13.40
N VAL A 82 16.81 3.11 -14.08
CA VAL A 82 18.25 3.02 -14.34
C VAL A 82 19.04 3.08 -13.02
N ILE A 83 18.65 3.95 -12.11
CA ILE A 83 19.31 4.07 -10.80
C ILE A 83 19.22 2.74 -10.03
N LEU A 84 18.11 2.02 -10.16
CA LEU A 84 17.84 0.77 -9.45
C LEU A 84 18.08 -0.47 -10.32
N ASP A 85 18.78 -0.34 -11.42
CA ASP A 85 18.89 -1.36 -12.48
C ASP A 85 19.35 -2.73 -11.98
N ASN A 86 20.22 -2.77 -10.99
CA ASN A 86 20.72 -4.04 -10.42
C ASN A 86 19.78 -4.68 -9.39
N THR A 87 18.58 -4.16 -9.23
CA THR A 87 17.62 -4.68 -8.26
C THR A 87 16.39 -5.25 -8.95
N PRO A 88 15.68 -6.22 -8.31
CA PRO A 88 14.39 -6.67 -8.83
C PRO A 88 13.38 -5.54 -8.99
N TYR A 89 13.42 -4.55 -8.10
CA TYR A 89 12.53 -3.40 -8.13
C TYR A 89 12.74 -2.57 -9.40
N GLY A 90 13.99 -2.28 -9.74
CA GLY A 90 14.33 -1.55 -10.97
C GLY A 90 13.91 -2.30 -12.23
N LYS A 91 14.09 -3.62 -12.25
CA LYS A 91 13.62 -4.46 -13.36
C LYS A 91 12.11 -4.39 -13.51
N TYR A 92 11.39 -4.38 -12.40
CA TYR A 92 9.93 -4.23 -12.41
C TYR A 92 9.52 -2.87 -13.01
N LEU A 93 10.19 -1.78 -12.63
CA LEU A 93 9.88 -0.46 -13.17
C LEU A 93 10.10 -0.41 -14.69
N ASN A 94 11.12 -1.08 -15.20
CA ASN A 94 11.31 -1.20 -16.65
C ASN A 94 10.15 -1.91 -17.33
N LEU A 95 9.62 -2.95 -16.72
CA LEU A 95 8.44 -3.64 -17.26
C LEU A 95 7.21 -2.73 -17.26
N VAL A 96 7.00 -1.96 -16.20
CA VAL A 96 5.89 -1.00 -16.11
C VAL A 96 6.00 0.07 -17.19
N ALA A 97 7.20 0.57 -17.42
CA ALA A 97 7.46 1.62 -18.42
C ALA A 97 7.36 1.10 -19.86
N GLY A 98 7.70 -0.16 -20.05
CA GLY A 98 7.67 -0.80 -21.36
C GLY A 98 6.31 -1.19 -21.81
#